data_bb02e5a62af582543ca806fe9c427702
#
_entry.id   bb02e5a62af582543ca806fe9c427702
#
_cell.length_a   1.000
_cell.length_b   1.000
_cell.length_c   1.000
_cell.angle_alpha   90.00
_cell.angle_beta   90.00
_cell.angle_gamma   90.00
#
_symmetry.space_group_name_H-M   'P 1'
#
loop_
_entity.id
_entity.type
_entity.pdbx_description
1 polymer ?
#
loop_
_entity_poly.entity_id
_entity_poly.type
_entity_poly.pdbx_seq_one_letter_code
_entity_poly.pdbx_strand_id
1 'polypeptide(L)'
;MTITYGDVKKAQETQSKIIRKTSLEFSETFSKLCGAKVFLKNEYEQKTGSFKIRGAYYKIKSLSDDQKSKGVVAASAGNHSQGVAFASRIENIPCTIVMPKTASPAKVAATKGYGAKVVLEGSTYDESWEHAQKISSDTNSTVIHAFDDSHVIAGQGVIGLEIMEELPDVDEIYVPIGGGGLVAGIITAVKEKHPNVKIIGVESSAYPAMKKSLESNSLETVSGNTTIADGISVKTPGKLTFDIVKEKIDKIVTVDDKDIINAMFLLMERSKAVVEPAGAVALAYILKHKPESGKTVVPILCGGNIDMYLLGQIVSKGLSGMGRMLKISVLLKDKPGALKELVDEISSICLLYTSPSPRDRTRSRMPSSA
;
A
#
# COMPACT_ATOMS: atom_id res chain seq x y z
N MET A 1 10.18 -15.25 20.39
CA MET A 1 11.25 -15.80 19.52
C MET A 1 11.77 -14.66 18.66
N THR A 2 13.08 -14.45 18.66
CA THR A 2 13.72 -13.41 17.82
C THR A 2 13.84 -13.94 16.40
N ILE A 3 13.40 -13.17 15.41
CA ILE A 3 13.55 -13.52 13.99
C ILE A 3 14.97 -13.16 13.56
N THR A 4 15.64 -14.05 12.85
CA THR A 4 17.03 -13.92 12.43
C THR A 4 17.18 -13.75 10.91
N TYR A 5 18.32 -13.28 10.46
CA TYR A 5 18.71 -13.30 9.05
C TYR A 5 18.56 -14.70 8.42
N GLY A 6 18.91 -15.76 9.18
CA GLY A 6 18.76 -17.14 8.74
C GLY A 6 17.30 -17.54 8.45
N ASP A 7 16.35 -17.01 9.22
CA ASP A 7 14.91 -17.27 8.98
C ASP A 7 14.43 -16.57 7.69
N VAL A 8 14.94 -15.38 7.39
CA VAL A 8 14.63 -14.67 6.14
C VAL A 8 15.25 -15.40 4.94
N LYS A 9 16.46 -15.97 5.07
CA LYS A 9 17.08 -16.80 4.03
C LYS A 9 16.26 -18.06 3.74
N LYS A 10 15.80 -18.77 4.75
CA LYS A 10 14.87 -19.92 4.58
C LYS A 10 13.57 -19.52 3.89
N ALA A 11 13.05 -18.33 4.22
CA ALA A 11 11.88 -17.78 3.54
C ALA A 11 12.18 -17.52 2.06
N GLN A 12 13.34 -16.97 1.71
CA GLN A 12 13.77 -16.73 0.33
C GLN A 12 13.83 -18.04 -0.48
N GLU A 13 14.46 -19.08 0.07
CA GLU A 13 14.54 -20.40 -0.56
C GLU A 13 13.15 -21.00 -0.80
N THR A 14 12.28 -20.91 0.21
CA THR A 14 10.89 -21.40 0.13
C THR A 14 10.09 -20.67 -0.94
N GLN A 15 10.28 -19.36 -1.06
CA GLN A 15 9.55 -18.50 -1.99
C GLN A 15 10.03 -18.61 -3.45
N SER A 16 11.26 -19.03 -3.70
CA SER A 16 11.98 -18.90 -4.97
C SER A 16 11.24 -19.39 -6.21
N LYS A 17 10.39 -20.43 -6.09
CA LYS A 17 9.63 -21.01 -7.22
C LYS A 17 8.26 -20.41 -7.44
N ILE A 18 7.69 -19.77 -6.41
CA ILE A 18 6.29 -19.33 -6.41
C ILE A 18 6.20 -17.81 -6.42
N ILE A 19 7.00 -17.14 -5.61
CA ILE A 19 6.95 -15.69 -5.46
C ILE A 19 7.84 -15.05 -6.52
N ARG A 20 7.36 -13.94 -7.10
CA ARG A 20 8.14 -13.19 -8.09
C ARG A 20 9.25 -12.41 -7.37
N LYS A 21 10.48 -12.48 -7.87
CA LYS A 21 11.47 -11.45 -7.59
C LYS A 21 11.06 -10.20 -8.37
N THR A 22 10.62 -9.17 -7.66
CA THR A 22 10.12 -7.94 -8.28
C THR A 22 11.28 -7.06 -8.73
N SER A 23 11.03 -6.17 -9.69
CA SER A 23 12.07 -5.29 -10.22
C SER A 23 12.59 -4.30 -9.17
N LEU A 24 13.88 -4.00 -9.25
CA LEU A 24 14.55 -2.88 -8.60
C LEU A 24 15.06 -1.95 -9.71
N GLU A 25 14.32 -0.88 -9.99
CA GLU A 25 14.49 -0.09 -11.20
C GLU A 25 15.05 1.30 -10.90
N PHE A 26 16.16 1.67 -11.57
CA PHE A 26 16.67 3.04 -11.51
C PHE A 26 15.71 4.01 -12.20
N SER A 27 15.33 5.07 -11.50
CA SER A 27 14.45 6.10 -12.04
C SER A 27 15.19 7.42 -12.24
N GLU A 28 15.52 7.73 -13.47
CA GLU A 28 16.16 9.01 -13.81
C GLU A 28 15.26 10.20 -13.42
N THR A 29 13.96 10.08 -13.65
CA THR A 29 13.00 11.15 -13.33
C THR A 29 12.96 11.45 -11.84
N PHE A 30 12.78 10.42 -11.01
CA PHE A 30 12.73 10.63 -9.56
C PHE A 30 14.11 10.99 -8.99
N SER A 31 15.18 10.52 -9.60
CA SER A 31 16.55 10.93 -9.22
C SER A 31 16.76 12.43 -9.43
N LYS A 32 16.35 12.97 -10.58
CA LYS A 32 16.41 14.41 -10.86
C LYS A 32 15.53 15.22 -9.90
N LEU A 33 14.32 14.75 -9.61
CA LEU A 33 13.39 15.43 -8.71
C LEU A 33 13.88 15.45 -7.25
N CYS A 34 14.52 14.39 -6.80
CA CYS A 34 14.99 14.23 -5.42
C CYS A 34 16.43 14.73 -5.19
N GLY A 35 17.25 14.82 -6.24
CA GLY A 35 18.67 15.13 -6.12
C GLY A 35 19.53 13.96 -5.58
N ALA A 36 19.02 12.72 -5.67
CA ALA A 36 19.63 11.50 -5.20
C ALA A 36 19.49 10.38 -6.24
N LYS A 37 20.23 9.29 -6.15
CA LYS A 37 20.04 8.13 -7.03
C LYS A 37 18.85 7.30 -6.50
N VAL A 38 17.70 7.36 -7.17
CA VAL A 38 16.47 6.69 -6.75
C VAL A 38 16.27 5.40 -7.51
N PHE A 39 16.15 4.29 -6.79
CA PHE A 39 15.80 2.97 -7.32
C PHE A 39 14.45 2.55 -6.74
N LEU A 40 13.48 2.23 -7.57
CA LEU A 40 12.14 1.84 -7.15
C LEU A 40 12.07 0.32 -6.95
N LYS A 41 11.74 -0.14 -5.74
CA LYS A 41 11.41 -1.56 -5.50
C LYS A 41 9.92 -1.78 -5.73
N ASN A 42 9.58 -2.47 -6.82
CA ASN A 42 8.23 -2.50 -7.40
C ASN A 42 7.37 -3.67 -6.90
N GLU A 43 7.03 -3.70 -5.60
CA GLU A 43 6.19 -4.78 -5.02
C GLU A 43 4.72 -4.76 -5.51
N TYR A 44 4.26 -3.71 -6.19
CA TYR A 44 2.97 -3.71 -6.89
C TYR A 44 2.94 -4.69 -8.09
N GLU A 45 4.09 -5.09 -8.60
CA GLU A 45 4.22 -6.10 -9.68
C GLU A 45 4.07 -7.55 -9.18
N GLN A 46 3.97 -7.77 -7.87
CA GLN A 46 3.84 -9.09 -7.29
C GLN A 46 2.55 -9.79 -7.74
N LYS A 47 2.51 -11.13 -7.70
CA LYS A 47 1.41 -11.97 -8.24
C LYS A 47 0.00 -11.58 -7.76
N THR A 48 -0.13 -11.03 -6.56
CA THR A 48 -1.41 -10.53 -6.02
C THR A 48 -1.47 -9.00 -5.97
N GLY A 49 -0.61 -8.31 -6.74
CA GLY A 49 -0.54 -6.86 -6.78
C GLY A 49 0.03 -6.21 -5.53
N SER A 50 0.67 -6.97 -4.61
CA SER A 50 1.32 -6.42 -3.41
C SER A 50 2.28 -7.42 -2.77
N PHE A 51 3.18 -6.93 -1.92
CA PHE A 51 4.14 -7.71 -1.16
C PHE A 51 3.53 -8.76 -0.21
N LYS A 52 2.27 -8.62 0.17
CA LYS A 52 1.61 -9.43 1.21
C LYS A 52 1.66 -10.93 0.96
N ILE A 53 1.67 -11.34 -0.30
CA ILE A 53 1.79 -12.76 -0.67
C ILE A 53 3.07 -13.41 -0.15
N ARG A 54 4.18 -12.67 -0.02
CA ARG A 54 5.48 -13.18 0.44
C ARG A 54 5.37 -13.79 1.83
N GLY A 55 4.89 -13.01 2.80
CA GLY A 55 4.70 -13.49 4.16
C GLY A 55 3.58 -14.50 4.30
N ALA A 56 2.44 -14.29 3.61
CA ALA A 56 1.33 -15.22 3.62
C ALA A 56 1.73 -16.61 3.10
N TYR A 57 2.46 -16.67 1.98
CA TYR A 57 2.93 -17.92 1.40
C TYR A 57 3.91 -18.65 2.33
N TYR A 58 4.92 -17.94 2.85
CA TYR A 58 5.89 -18.55 3.75
C TYR A 58 5.24 -19.10 5.02
N LYS A 59 4.32 -18.36 5.63
CA LYS A 59 3.54 -18.83 6.79
C LYS A 59 2.73 -20.07 6.48
N ILE A 60 1.96 -20.05 5.39
CA ILE A 60 1.09 -21.17 5.00
C ILE A 60 1.92 -22.41 4.64
N LYS A 61 3.04 -22.22 3.95
CA LYS A 61 3.95 -23.32 3.60
C LYS A 61 4.57 -23.98 4.82
N SER A 62 4.82 -23.23 5.90
CA SER A 62 5.42 -23.73 7.14
C SER A 62 4.46 -24.48 8.06
N LEU A 63 3.16 -24.52 7.74
CA LEU A 63 2.16 -25.24 8.55
C LEU A 63 2.38 -26.76 8.44
N SER A 64 2.11 -27.47 9.55
CA SER A 64 2.09 -28.93 9.56
C SER A 64 0.91 -29.48 8.72
N ASP A 65 0.99 -30.74 8.31
CA ASP A 65 -0.09 -31.36 7.54
C ASP A 65 -1.42 -31.40 8.31
N ASP A 66 -1.37 -31.54 9.64
CA ASP A 66 -2.57 -31.44 10.50
C ASP A 66 -3.15 -30.02 10.46
N GLN A 67 -2.33 -28.98 10.56
CA GLN A 67 -2.80 -27.60 10.45
C GLN A 67 -3.34 -27.28 9.05
N LYS A 68 -2.69 -27.77 8.01
CA LYS A 68 -3.14 -27.61 6.61
C LYS A 68 -4.50 -28.24 6.37
N SER A 69 -4.74 -29.45 6.93
CA SER A 69 -6.02 -30.15 6.78
C SER A 69 -7.20 -29.40 7.40
N LYS A 70 -6.95 -28.66 8.51
CA LYS A 70 -7.95 -27.83 9.21
C LYS A 70 -8.19 -26.49 8.53
N GLY A 71 -7.32 -26.10 7.61
CA GLY A 71 -7.41 -24.84 6.85
C GLY A 71 -6.90 -23.62 7.59
N VAL A 72 -7.05 -22.48 6.94
CA VAL A 72 -6.60 -21.18 7.46
C VAL A 72 -7.71 -20.16 7.46
N VAL A 73 -7.61 -19.19 8.37
CA VAL A 73 -8.51 -18.05 8.45
C VAL A 73 -7.71 -16.75 8.58
N ALA A 74 -8.20 -15.68 7.96
CA ALA A 74 -7.62 -14.34 8.13
C ALA A 74 -8.73 -13.27 8.11
N ALA A 75 -8.50 -12.16 8.81
CA ALA A 75 -9.32 -10.95 8.69
C ALA A 75 -8.59 -9.92 7.86
N SER A 76 -9.15 -9.56 6.71
CA SER A 76 -8.65 -8.47 5.86
C SER A 76 -9.57 -8.23 4.68
N ALA A 77 -9.80 -6.97 4.33
CA ALA A 77 -10.52 -6.59 3.11
C ALA A 77 -9.57 -6.03 2.02
N GLY A 78 -8.24 -6.29 2.12
CA GLY A 78 -7.25 -5.70 1.21
C GLY A 78 -6.20 -6.70 0.72
N ASN A 79 -4.96 -6.24 0.69
CA ASN A 79 -3.83 -7.00 0.14
C ASN A 79 -3.54 -8.33 0.86
N HIS A 80 -3.75 -8.35 2.18
CA HIS A 80 -3.49 -9.56 2.96
C HIS A 80 -4.48 -10.69 2.63
N SER A 81 -5.77 -10.37 2.47
CA SER A 81 -6.78 -11.35 2.08
C SER A 81 -6.44 -12.03 0.75
N GLN A 82 -6.02 -11.25 -0.25
CA GLN A 82 -5.63 -11.78 -1.56
C GLN A 82 -4.35 -12.63 -1.46
N GLY A 83 -3.38 -12.19 -0.65
CA GLY A 83 -2.15 -12.94 -0.41
C GLY A 83 -2.41 -14.30 0.25
N VAL A 84 -3.26 -14.34 1.30
CA VAL A 84 -3.64 -15.58 2.00
C VAL A 84 -4.45 -16.49 1.08
N ALA A 85 -5.46 -15.96 0.38
CA ALA A 85 -6.29 -16.75 -0.54
C ALA A 85 -5.46 -17.38 -1.67
N PHE A 86 -4.56 -16.62 -2.31
CA PHE A 86 -3.69 -17.14 -3.35
C PHE A 86 -2.73 -18.22 -2.82
N ALA A 87 -2.08 -17.96 -1.67
CA ALA A 87 -1.16 -18.91 -1.06
C ALA A 87 -1.85 -20.22 -0.67
N SER A 88 -3.06 -20.13 -0.09
CA SER A 88 -3.87 -21.29 0.26
C SER A 88 -4.27 -22.12 -0.97
N ARG A 89 -4.63 -21.45 -2.08
CA ARG A 89 -4.94 -22.13 -3.34
C ARG A 89 -3.74 -22.91 -3.88
N ILE A 90 -2.52 -22.34 -3.83
CA ILE A 90 -1.31 -23.01 -4.29
C ILE A 90 -1.00 -24.26 -3.47
N GLU A 91 -1.23 -24.19 -2.16
CA GLU A 91 -0.99 -25.32 -1.23
C GLU A 91 -2.20 -26.25 -1.08
N ASN A 92 -3.31 -26.02 -1.82
CA ASN A 92 -4.58 -26.76 -1.73
C ASN A 92 -5.17 -26.82 -0.30
N ILE A 93 -5.13 -25.69 0.42
CA ILE A 93 -5.58 -25.57 1.80
C ILE A 93 -6.92 -24.82 1.83
N PRO A 94 -7.93 -25.29 2.60
CA PRO A 94 -9.16 -24.54 2.82
C PRO A 94 -8.87 -23.17 3.42
N CYS A 95 -9.45 -22.11 2.83
CA CYS A 95 -9.20 -20.74 3.23
C CYS A 95 -10.50 -20.00 3.47
N THR A 96 -10.65 -19.41 4.66
CA THR A 96 -11.75 -18.50 5.00
C THR A 96 -11.21 -17.09 5.26
N ILE A 97 -11.77 -16.10 4.58
CA ILE A 97 -11.42 -14.69 4.78
C ILE A 97 -12.62 -13.96 5.34
N VAL A 98 -12.43 -13.32 6.48
CA VAL A 98 -13.45 -12.46 7.11
C VAL A 98 -13.18 -11.02 6.70
N MET A 99 -14.21 -10.34 6.20
CA MET A 99 -14.17 -8.94 5.79
C MET A 99 -15.30 -8.16 6.45
N PRO A 100 -15.12 -6.86 6.74
CA PRO A 100 -16.25 -6.03 7.18
C PRO A 100 -17.34 -5.98 6.10
N LYS A 101 -18.59 -5.83 6.52
CA LYS A 101 -19.76 -5.69 5.63
C LYS A 101 -19.63 -4.52 4.66
N THR A 102 -18.80 -3.54 5.02
CA THR A 102 -18.48 -2.35 4.21
C THR A 102 -17.39 -2.59 3.14
N ALA A 103 -16.82 -3.79 3.05
CA ALA A 103 -15.79 -4.10 2.06
C ALA A 103 -16.31 -3.91 0.63
N SER A 104 -15.51 -3.29 -0.25
CA SER A 104 -15.93 -3.03 -1.62
C SER A 104 -16.18 -4.34 -2.38
N PRO A 105 -17.22 -4.40 -3.25
CA PRO A 105 -17.51 -5.59 -4.05
C PRO A 105 -16.30 -6.06 -4.88
N ALA A 106 -15.48 -5.15 -5.37
CA ALA A 106 -14.28 -5.48 -6.14
C ALA A 106 -13.25 -6.27 -5.29
N LYS A 107 -12.99 -5.84 -4.04
CA LYS A 107 -12.07 -6.53 -3.11
C LYS A 107 -12.60 -7.92 -2.71
N VAL A 108 -13.92 -8.04 -2.49
CA VAL A 108 -14.60 -9.33 -2.23
C VAL A 108 -14.46 -10.26 -3.44
N ALA A 109 -14.76 -9.78 -4.64
CA ALA A 109 -14.67 -10.55 -5.87
C ALA A 109 -13.22 -11.03 -6.15
N ALA A 110 -12.23 -10.15 -5.98
CA ALA A 110 -10.81 -10.49 -6.15
C ALA A 110 -10.40 -11.63 -5.21
N THR A 111 -10.78 -11.55 -3.93
CA THR A 111 -10.44 -12.59 -2.93
C THR A 111 -11.13 -13.92 -3.23
N LYS A 112 -12.42 -13.90 -3.62
CA LYS A 112 -13.15 -15.10 -4.08
C LYS A 112 -12.52 -15.69 -5.34
N GLY A 113 -12.04 -14.85 -6.27
CA GLY A 113 -11.36 -15.28 -7.50
C GLY A 113 -10.08 -16.08 -7.22
N TYR A 114 -9.45 -15.90 -6.06
CA TYR A 114 -8.35 -16.74 -5.59
C TYR A 114 -8.78 -18.02 -4.88
N GLY A 115 -10.09 -18.31 -4.78
CA GLY A 115 -10.62 -19.56 -4.24
C GLY A 115 -10.95 -19.55 -2.75
N ALA A 116 -10.86 -18.43 -2.05
CA ALA A 116 -11.21 -18.34 -0.64
C ALA A 116 -12.74 -18.24 -0.43
N LYS A 117 -13.22 -18.84 0.66
CA LYS A 117 -14.55 -18.57 1.23
C LYS A 117 -14.50 -17.19 1.89
N VAL A 118 -15.33 -16.25 1.44
CA VAL A 118 -15.43 -14.92 2.05
C VAL A 118 -16.66 -14.85 2.94
N VAL A 119 -16.44 -14.44 4.19
CA VAL A 119 -17.47 -14.17 5.19
C VAL A 119 -17.49 -12.66 5.42
N LEU A 120 -18.66 -12.04 5.23
CA LEU A 120 -18.86 -10.62 5.50
C LEU A 120 -19.44 -10.45 6.90
N GLU A 121 -18.62 -10.05 7.87
CA GLU A 121 -19.04 -9.90 9.26
C GLU A 121 -18.31 -8.75 9.96
N GLY A 122 -19.07 -8.03 10.81
CA GLY A 122 -18.60 -6.81 11.44
C GLY A 122 -18.71 -5.56 10.54
N SER A 123 -18.58 -4.40 11.14
CA SER A 123 -18.55 -3.09 10.47
C SER A 123 -17.14 -2.51 10.40
N THR A 124 -16.23 -3.01 11.24
CA THR A 124 -14.84 -2.60 11.36
C THR A 124 -13.89 -3.78 11.16
N TYR A 125 -12.59 -3.46 11.00
CA TYR A 125 -11.54 -4.50 10.98
C TYR A 125 -11.51 -5.28 12.31
N ASP A 126 -11.62 -4.61 13.44
CA ASP A 126 -11.51 -5.22 14.77
C ASP A 126 -12.63 -6.25 14.99
N GLU A 127 -13.88 -5.91 14.63
CA GLU A 127 -15.01 -6.86 14.67
C GLU A 127 -14.82 -8.05 13.72
N SER A 128 -14.30 -7.81 12.52
CA SER A 128 -13.98 -8.90 11.57
C SER A 128 -12.85 -9.79 12.10
N TRP A 129 -11.88 -9.21 12.81
CA TRP A 129 -10.80 -9.94 13.45
C TRP A 129 -11.31 -10.85 14.58
N GLU A 130 -12.18 -10.34 15.46
CA GLU A 130 -12.83 -11.15 16.51
C GLU A 130 -13.60 -12.32 15.91
N HIS A 131 -14.33 -12.08 14.80
CA HIS A 131 -15.06 -13.15 14.12
C HIS A 131 -14.11 -14.18 13.49
N ALA A 132 -12.99 -13.75 12.92
CA ALA A 132 -11.97 -14.67 12.40
C ALA A 132 -11.36 -15.55 13.50
N GLN A 133 -11.09 -14.97 14.68
CA GLN A 133 -10.63 -15.73 15.85
C GLN A 133 -11.67 -16.76 16.32
N LYS A 134 -12.96 -16.39 16.31
CA LYS A 134 -14.05 -17.32 16.63
C LYS A 134 -14.09 -18.49 15.64
N ILE A 135 -14.04 -18.22 14.33
CA ILE A 135 -13.98 -19.29 13.32
C ILE A 135 -12.78 -20.20 13.57
N SER A 136 -11.60 -19.63 13.84
CA SER A 136 -10.40 -20.40 14.18
C SER A 136 -10.61 -21.33 15.36
N SER A 137 -11.21 -20.82 16.43
CA SER A 137 -11.52 -21.59 17.64
C SER A 137 -12.51 -22.73 17.36
N ASP A 138 -13.58 -22.45 16.60
CA ASP A 138 -14.64 -23.41 16.30
C ASP A 138 -14.20 -24.52 15.33
N THR A 139 -13.25 -24.22 14.42
CA THR A 139 -12.80 -25.14 13.36
C THR A 139 -11.38 -25.66 13.56
N ASN A 140 -10.66 -25.20 14.56
CA ASN A 140 -9.23 -25.42 14.76
C ASN A 140 -8.37 -24.99 13.54
N SER A 141 -8.86 -24.08 12.70
CA SER A 141 -8.10 -23.53 11.58
C SER A 141 -7.03 -22.54 12.07
N THR A 142 -5.91 -22.41 11.32
CA THR A 142 -4.82 -21.52 11.72
C THR A 142 -5.10 -20.09 11.29
N VAL A 143 -4.99 -19.13 12.24
CA VAL A 143 -5.07 -17.71 11.91
C VAL A 143 -3.78 -17.27 11.22
N ILE A 144 -3.91 -16.61 10.06
CA ILE A 144 -2.81 -15.98 9.35
C ILE A 144 -2.85 -14.49 9.62
N HIS A 145 -1.98 -14.03 10.53
CA HIS A 145 -1.92 -12.62 10.93
C HIS A 145 -1.32 -11.76 9.82
N ALA A 146 -1.81 -10.52 9.68
CA ALA A 146 -1.42 -9.64 8.56
C ALA A 146 0.01 -9.08 8.65
N PHE A 147 0.62 -9.08 9.85
CA PHE A 147 1.95 -8.50 10.12
C PHE A 147 2.65 -9.02 11.38
N ASP A 148 1.93 -9.41 12.44
CA ASP A 148 2.53 -9.76 13.74
C ASP A 148 2.67 -11.29 13.91
N ASP A 149 3.44 -11.89 13.02
CA ASP A 149 3.77 -13.33 13.00
C ASP A 149 5.20 -13.50 12.47
N SER A 150 5.99 -14.33 13.12
CA SER A 150 7.42 -14.51 12.81
C SER A 150 7.67 -14.99 11.38
N HIS A 151 6.85 -15.92 10.87
CA HIS A 151 6.98 -16.40 9.49
C HIS A 151 6.52 -15.33 8.49
N VAL A 152 5.43 -14.60 8.81
CA VAL A 152 4.98 -13.50 7.95
C VAL A 152 6.07 -12.43 7.85
N ILE A 153 6.66 -12.01 8.98
CA ILE A 153 7.75 -11.03 9.00
C ILE A 153 8.96 -11.52 8.21
N ALA A 154 9.41 -12.76 8.45
CA ALA A 154 10.53 -13.35 7.71
C ALA A 154 10.27 -13.41 6.21
N GLY A 155 9.04 -13.79 5.80
CA GLY A 155 8.63 -13.81 4.40
C GLY A 155 8.67 -12.44 3.72
N GLN A 156 8.29 -11.37 4.44
CA GLN A 156 8.38 -9.98 3.93
C GLN A 156 9.83 -9.50 3.86
N GLY A 157 10.69 -9.98 4.77
CA GLY A 157 12.11 -9.62 4.82
C GLY A 157 12.89 -10.00 3.56
N VAL A 158 12.41 -10.95 2.77
CA VAL A 158 13.03 -11.34 1.49
C VAL A 158 13.22 -10.13 0.55
N ILE A 159 12.36 -9.12 0.63
CA ILE A 159 12.50 -7.88 -0.13
C ILE A 159 13.83 -7.19 0.20
N GLY A 160 14.21 -7.16 1.49
CA GLY A 160 15.50 -6.61 1.91
C GLY A 160 16.69 -7.38 1.34
N LEU A 161 16.61 -8.72 1.30
CA LEU A 161 17.65 -9.55 0.68
C LEU A 161 17.77 -9.27 -0.82
N GLU A 162 16.63 -9.19 -1.53
CA GLU A 162 16.61 -8.87 -2.96
C GLU A 162 17.23 -7.51 -3.27
N ILE A 163 16.97 -6.49 -2.43
CA ILE A 163 17.57 -5.16 -2.57
C ILE A 163 19.08 -5.25 -2.37
N MET A 164 19.56 -5.90 -1.32
CA MET A 164 20.99 -5.99 -1.04
C MET A 164 21.76 -6.83 -2.06
N GLU A 165 21.11 -7.82 -2.67
CA GLU A 165 21.70 -8.62 -3.74
C GLU A 165 21.87 -7.82 -5.06
N GLU A 166 20.93 -6.92 -5.38
CA GLU A 166 20.94 -6.14 -6.62
C GLU A 166 21.63 -4.79 -6.46
N LEU A 167 21.62 -4.21 -5.26
CA LEU A 167 22.16 -2.88 -4.97
C LEU A 167 22.91 -2.88 -3.62
N PRO A 168 24.08 -3.51 -3.54
CA PRO A 168 24.83 -3.64 -2.28
C PRO A 168 25.28 -2.31 -1.68
N ASP A 169 25.39 -1.26 -2.50
CA ASP A 169 25.84 0.08 -2.09
C ASP A 169 24.68 1.04 -1.80
N VAL A 170 23.50 0.52 -1.45
CA VAL A 170 22.36 1.34 -1.04
C VAL A 170 22.65 2.06 0.28
N ASP A 171 22.36 3.36 0.35
CA ASP A 171 22.51 4.15 1.58
C ASP A 171 21.26 4.09 2.45
N GLU A 172 20.08 4.22 1.84
CA GLU A 172 18.81 4.37 2.57
C GLU A 172 17.68 3.58 1.91
N ILE A 173 16.91 2.84 2.71
CA ILE A 173 15.71 2.13 2.28
C ILE A 173 14.51 2.74 2.99
N TYR A 174 13.53 3.23 2.23
CA TYR A 174 12.31 3.84 2.74
C TYR A 174 11.16 2.84 2.68
N VAL A 175 10.58 2.52 3.82
CA VAL A 175 9.65 1.40 3.99
C VAL A 175 8.30 1.87 4.51
N PRO A 176 7.18 1.63 3.80
CA PRO A 176 5.85 1.89 4.32
C PRO A 176 5.56 1.12 5.61
N ILE A 177 5.01 1.80 6.62
CA ILE A 177 4.61 1.20 7.90
C ILE A 177 3.10 1.32 8.12
N GLY A 178 2.44 0.17 8.31
CA GLY A 178 1.16 0.03 8.99
C GLY A 178 1.40 -0.69 10.32
N GLY A 179 1.10 -2.00 10.40
CA GLY A 179 1.37 -2.81 11.58
C GLY A 179 2.85 -3.21 11.81
N GLY A 180 3.76 -2.84 10.91
CA GLY A 180 5.20 -3.02 11.09
C GLY A 180 5.82 -4.28 10.46
N GLY A 181 5.04 -5.22 9.90
CA GLY A 181 5.56 -6.51 9.42
C GLY A 181 6.58 -6.40 8.28
N LEU A 182 6.38 -5.46 7.34
CA LEU A 182 7.31 -5.23 6.24
C LEU A 182 8.65 -4.66 6.73
N VAL A 183 8.59 -3.58 7.52
CA VAL A 183 9.79 -2.91 8.01
C VAL A 183 10.57 -3.80 8.98
N ALA A 184 9.91 -4.55 9.86
CA ALA A 184 10.56 -5.51 10.75
C ALA A 184 11.29 -6.61 9.97
N GLY A 185 10.67 -7.14 8.91
CA GLY A 185 11.31 -8.11 8.03
C GLY A 185 12.54 -7.55 7.32
N ILE A 186 12.47 -6.34 6.77
CA ILE A 186 13.58 -5.68 6.09
C ILE A 186 14.72 -5.36 7.07
N ILE A 187 14.41 -4.84 8.26
CA ILE A 187 15.39 -4.64 9.33
C ILE A 187 16.15 -5.94 9.62
N THR A 188 15.42 -7.05 9.80
CA THR A 188 16.02 -8.35 10.09
C THR A 188 16.90 -8.84 8.94
N ALA A 189 16.48 -8.62 7.69
CA ALA A 189 17.23 -9.02 6.50
C ALA A 189 18.49 -8.21 6.27
N VAL A 190 18.47 -6.91 6.62
CA VAL A 190 19.53 -5.97 6.22
C VAL A 190 20.51 -5.68 7.35
N LYS A 191 20.01 -5.32 8.55
CA LYS A 191 20.84 -4.75 9.62
C LYS A 191 21.88 -5.70 10.20
N GLU A 192 21.68 -7.02 10.12
CA GLU A 192 22.65 -8.00 10.62
C GLU A 192 23.95 -8.00 9.78
N LYS A 193 23.84 -7.85 8.46
CA LYS A 193 24.97 -7.89 7.54
C LYS A 193 25.42 -6.52 7.04
N HIS A 194 24.51 -5.57 7.01
CA HIS A 194 24.70 -4.22 6.49
C HIS A 194 24.21 -3.17 7.50
N PRO A 195 24.88 -3.03 8.67
CA PRO A 195 24.43 -2.15 9.75
C PRO A 195 24.41 -0.67 9.37
N ASN A 196 25.21 -0.27 8.37
CA ASN A 196 25.32 1.12 7.91
C ASN A 196 24.18 1.55 6.98
N VAL A 197 23.47 0.61 6.37
CA VAL A 197 22.29 0.93 5.53
C VAL A 197 21.18 1.47 6.43
N LYS A 198 20.70 2.68 6.17
CA LYS A 198 19.64 3.29 6.96
C LYS A 198 18.27 2.77 6.53
N ILE A 199 17.47 2.34 7.50
CA ILE A 199 16.08 1.94 7.29
C ILE A 199 15.17 3.03 7.85
N ILE A 200 14.45 3.70 6.95
CA ILE A 200 13.53 4.78 7.30
C ILE A 200 12.09 4.30 7.12
N GLY A 201 11.36 4.21 8.23
CA GLY A 201 9.94 3.88 8.20
C GLY A 201 9.10 5.10 7.81
N VAL A 202 8.08 4.90 6.97
CA VAL A 202 7.18 5.97 6.55
C VAL A 202 5.73 5.60 6.87
N GLU A 203 5.08 6.40 7.73
CA GLU A 203 3.67 6.26 8.09
C GLU A 203 2.82 7.37 7.47
N SER A 204 1.51 7.15 7.37
CA SER A 204 0.57 8.24 7.18
C SER A 204 0.51 9.13 8.44
N SER A 205 0.50 10.44 8.29
CA SER A 205 0.31 11.37 9.41
C SER A 205 -1.03 11.17 10.14
N ALA A 206 -2.00 10.54 9.48
CA ALA A 206 -3.28 10.17 10.07
C ALA A 206 -3.19 8.97 11.03
N TYR A 207 -2.20 8.09 10.88
CA TYR A 207 -2.00 6.88 11.70
C TYR A 207 -0.52 6.69 12.07
N PRO A 208 0.08 7.60 12.86
CA PRO A 208 1.49 7.52 13.26
C PRO A 208 1.69 6.59 14.47
N ALA A 209 1.15 5.37 14.40
CA ALA A 209 1.06 4.47 15.55
C ALA A 209 2.43 3.93 16.00
N MET A 210 3.27 3.50 15.05
CA MET A 210 4.61 3.00 15.34
C MET A 210 5.52 4.14 15.83
N LYS A 211 5.44 5.32 15.23
CA LYS A 211 6.20 6.50 15.65
C LYS A 211 5.89 6.87 17.09
N LYS A 212 4.60 7.00 17.44
CA LYS A 212 4.18 7.30 18.82
C LYS A 212 4.59 6.20 19.80
N SER A 213 4.49 4.94 19.39
CA SER A 213 4.93 3.82 20.21
C SER A 213 6.44 3.87 20.51
N LEU A 214 7.27 4.30 19.55
CA LEU A 214 8.70 4.50 19.79
C LEU A 214 8.97 5.69 20.71
N GLU A 215 8.25 6.81 20.52
CA GLU A 215 8.40 8.01 21.33
C GLU A 215 8.03 7.77 22.81
N SER A 216 6.98 6.97 23.07
CA SER A 216 6.55 6.59 24.43
C SER A 216 7.28 5.37 24.98
N ASN A 217 8.08 4.69 24.15
CA ASN A 217 8.75 3.44 24.49
C ASN A 217 7.80 2.28 24.85
N SER A 218 6.52 2.36 24.45
CA SER A 218 5.45 1.39 24.70
C SER A 218 4.50 1.31 23.51
N LEU A 219 3.76 0.21 23.38
CA LEU A 219 2.73 0.10 22.36
C LEU A 219 1.62 1.14 22.58
N GLU A 220 1.43 2.02 21.61
CA GLU A 220 0.40 3.04 21.61
C GLU A 220 -0.71 2.72 20.62
N THR A 221 -1.95 3.01 21.01
CA THR A 221 -3.13 2.94 20.15
C THR A 221 -3.54 4.36 19.76
N VAL A 222 -3.53 4.67 18.47
CA VAL A 222 -3.96 5.98 17.96
C VAL A 222 -5.43 5.93 17.55
N SER A 223 -6.16 7.02 17.76
CA SER A 223 -7.54 7.14 17.27
C SER A 223 -7.60 7.14 15.74
N GLY A 224 -6.57 7.66 15.10
CA GLY A 224 -6.50 7.83 13.65
C GLY A 224 -7.42 8.94 13.12
N ASN A 225 -7.21 9.29 11.85
CA ASN A 225 -8.05 10.21 11.10
C ASN A 225 -8.33 9.61 9.70
N THR A 226 -9.26 10.22 8.96
CA THR A 226 -9.51 9.82 7.57
C THR A 226 -8.25 9.98 6.72
N THR A 227 -7.90 8.96 5.96
CA THR A 227 -6.79 8.97 5.00
C THR A 227 -7.11 8.11 3.79
N ILE A 228 -6.52 8.43 2.64
CA ILE A 228 -6.59 7.58 1.44
C ILE A 228 -5.70 6.33 1.55
N ALA A 229 -4.72 6.32 2.45
CA ALA A 229 -3.76 5.23 2.64
C ALA A 229 -4.32 4.12 3.55
N ASP A 230 -5.48 3.54 3.19
CA ASP A 230 -6.21 2.52 3.95
C ASP A 230 -5.36 1.28 4.27
N GLY A 231 -4.47 0.87 3.37
CA GLY A 231 -3.59 -0.29 3.54
C GLY A 231 -2.58 -0.18 4.69
N ILE A 232 -2.35 1.02 5.23
CA ILE A 232 -1.48 1.28 6.38
C ILE A 232 -2.20 1.98 7.55
N SER A 233 -3.53 2.07 7.52
CA SER A 233 -4.34 2.69 8.59
C SER A 233 -4.46 1.77 9.81
N VAL A 234 -3.35 1.46 10.43
CA VAL A 234 -3.28 0.55 11.59
C VAL A 234 -3.22 1.36 12.88
N LYS A 235 -4.18 1.11 13.78
CA LYS A 235 -4.29 1.86 15.05
C LYS A 235 -3.22 1.50 16.07
N THR A 236 -2.82 0.22 16.09
CA THR A 236 -1.86 -0.31 17.08
C THR A 236 -0.85 -1.20 16.33
N PRO A 237 0.46 -0.97 16.45
CA PRO A 237 1.49 -1.84 15.88
C PRO A 237 1.41 -3.25 16.47
N GLY A 238 1.99 -4.24 15.78
CA GLY A 238 2.18 -5.56 16.37
C GLY A 238 3.20 -5.53 17.49
N LYS A 239 3.05 -6.39 18.46
CA LYS A 239 4.00 -6.48 19.58
C LYS A 239 5.38 -6.94 19.08
N LEU A 240 5.42 -8.02 18.30
CA LEU A 240 6.66 -8.56 17.74
C LEU A 240 7.32 -7.57 16.78
N THR A 241 6.50 -6.93 15.94
CA THR A 241 7.03 -5.93 15.00
C THR A 241 7.57 -4.69 15.72
N PHE A 242 6.90 -4.21 16.76
CA PHE A 242 7.38 -3.11 17.60
C PHE A 242 8.73 -3.43 18.25
N ASP A 243 8.88 -4.60 18.85
CA ASP A 243 10.12 -5.00 19.53
C ASP A 243 11.32 -4.99 18.56
N ILE A 244 11.13 -5.50 17.32
CA ILE A 244 12.17 -5.50 16.29
C ILE A 244 12.48 -4.08 15.79
N VAL A 245 11.44 -3.29 15.51
CA VAL A 245 11.58 -1.93 14.99
C VAL A 245 12.26 -1.03 16.02
N LYS A 246 11.84 -1.11 17.29
CA LYS A 246 12.42 -0.34 18.38
C LYS A 246 13.93 -0.52 18.52
N GLU A 247 14.43 -1.73 18.28
CA GLU A 247 15.84 -2.05 18.46
C GLU A 247 16.73 -1.49 17.34
N LYS A 248 16.23 -1.46 16.06
CA LYS A 248 17.12 -1.32 14.90
C LYS A 248 16.67 -0.33 13.83
N ILE A 249 15.54 0.34 14.00
CA ILE A 249 15.10 1.37 13.05
C ILE A 249 15.97 2.63 13.17
N ASP A 250 16.33 3.25 12.05
CA ASP A 250 17.10 4.50 12.11
C ASP A 250 16.20 5.72 12.31
N LYS A 251 15.02 5.72 11.68
CA LYS A 251 14.08 6.83 11.76
C LYS A 251 12.67 6.40 11.35
N ILE A 252 11.64 7.03 11.95
CA ILE A 252 10.27 6.99 11.46
C ILE A 252 9.80 8.40 11.13
N VAL A 253 9.18 8.54 9.96
CA VAL A 253 8.68 9.80 9.42
C VAL A 253 7.23 9.65 8.97
N THR A 254 6.55 10.77 8.73
CA THR A 254 5.14 10.76 8.30
C THR A 254 4.94 11.59 7.04
N VAL A 255 3.91 11.26 6.26
CA VAL A 255 3.46 12.00 5.07
C VAL A 255 1.96 12.21 5.10
N ASP A 256 1.52 13.28 4.44
CA ASP A 256 0.11 13.64 4.30
C ASP A 256 -0.49 13.08 3.01
N ASP A 257 -1.81 12.97 2.96
CA ASP A 257 -2.54 12.53 1.76
C ASP A 257 -2.23 13.37 0.52
N LYS A 258 -1.96 14.67 0.68
CA LYS A 258 -1.57 15.55 -0.43
C LYS A 258 -0.24 15.11 -1.05
N ASP A 259 0.73 14.75 -0.24
CA ASP A 259 2.05 14.28 -0.71
C ASP A 259 1.93 12.91 -1.39
N ILE A 260 1.09 12.03 -0.82
CA ILE A 260 0.78 10.70 -1.39
C ILE A 260 0.12 10.84 -2.77
N ILE A 261 -0.88 11.72 -2.91
CA ILE A 261 -1.56 12.00 -4.19
C ILE A 261 -0.56 12.49 -5.24
N ASN A 262 0.34 13.39 -4.86
CA ASN A 262 1.39 13.89 -5.75
C ASN A 262 2.33 12.76 -6.22
N ALA A 263 2.80 11.92 -5.31
CA ALA A 263 3.65 10.78 -5.64
C ALA A 263 2.96 9.80 -6.59
N MET A 264 1.69 9.45 -6.32
CA MET A 264 0.90 8.56 -7.15
C MET A 264 0.68 9.15 -8.55
N PHE A 265 0.36 10.45 -8.62
CA PHE A 265 0.18 11.12 -9.91
C PHE A 265 1.47 11.09 -10.74
N LEU A 266 2.62 11.39 -10.12
CA LEU A 266 3.92 11.32 -10.79
C LEU A 266 4.30 9.89 -11.21
N LEU A 267 3.99 8.86 -10.41
CA LEU A 267 4.19 7.45 -10.78
C LEU A 267 3.39 7.10 -12.05
N MET A 268 2.12 7.48 -12.11
CA MET A 268 1.28 7.25 -13.29
C MET A 268 1.80 8.02 -14.51
N GLU A 269 2.13 9.30 -14.34
CA GLU A 269 2.53 10.17 -15.46
C GLU A 269 3.93 9.83 -15.98
N ARG A 270 4.88 9.56 -15.09
CA ARG A 270 6.32 9.42 -15.45
C ARG A 270 6.77 7.97 -15.58
N SER A 271 6.32 7.09 -14.71
CA SER A 271 6.72 5.67 -14.72
C SER A 271 5.65 4.74 -15.30
N LYS A 272 4.46 5.26 -15.64
CA LYS A 272 3.31 4.45 -16.10
C LYS A 272 2.89 3.37 -15.09
N ALA A 273 3.22 3.58 -13.82
CA ALA A 273 2.95 2.68 -12.72
C ALA A 273 1.67 3.07 -11.98
N VAL A 274 0.80 2.10 -11.73
CA VAL A 274 -0.38 2.25 -10.87
C VAL A 274 -0.06 1.65 -9.51
N VAL A 275 0.16 2.53 -8.54
CA VAL A 275 0.49 2.18 -7.15
C VAL A 275 -0.62 2.68 -6.25
N GLU A 276 -1.04 1.88 -5.27
CA GLU A 276 -2.05 2.29 -4.29
C GLU A 276 -1.50 3.34 -3.29
N PRO A 277 -2.36 4.11 -2.59
CA PRO A 277 -1.89 5.15 -1.68
C PRO A 277 -0.90 4.64 -0.63
N ALA A 278 -1.19 3.50 0.02
CA ALA A 278 -0.29 2.88 1.00
C ALA A 278 1.08 2.48 0.39
N GLY A 279 1.10 2.14 -0.91
CA GLY A 279 2.31 1.78 -1.64
C GLY A 279 3.17 2.97 -2.02
N ALA A 280 2.61 4.17 -2.12
CA ALA A 280 3.29 5.37 -2.59
C ALA A 280 3.93 6.21 -1.47
N VAL A 281 3.65 5.93 -0.18
CA VAL A 281 4.07 6.79 0.95
C VAL A 281 5.59 6.97 1.05
N ALA A 282 6.36 5.93 0.75
CA ALA A 282 7.83 6.00 0.78
C ALA A 282 8.36 6.98 -0.27
N LEU A 283 7.84 6.91 -1.49
CA LEU A 283 8.19 7.86 -2.56
C LEU A 283 7.68 9.27 -2.24
N ALA A 284 6.47 9.40 -1.67
CA ALA A 284 5.91 10.67 -1.26
C ALA A 284 6.83 11.42 -0.29
N TYR A 285 7.41 10.71 0.67
CA TYR A 285 8.33 11.30 1.63
C TYR A 285 9.59 11.85 0.95
N ILE A 286 10.27 11.06 0.11
CA ILE A 286 11.52 11.50 -0.53
C ILE A 286 11.32 12.60 -1.56
N LEU A 287 10.16 12.68 -2.22
CA LEU A 287 9.82 13.78 -3.11
C LEU A 287 9.67 15.11 -2.38
N LYS A 288 9.07 15.08 -1.18
CA LYS A 288 8.87 16.27 -0.36
C LYS A 288 10.13 16.72 0.37
N HIS A 289 10.82 15.80 1.01
CA HIS A 289 11.91 16.10 1.95
C HIS A 289 13.30 15.96 1.37
N LYS A 290 13.41 15.39 0.18
CA LYS A 290 14.66 15.15 -0.57
C LYS A 290 15.77 14.50 0.28
N PRO A 291 16.23 13.32 -0.06
CA PRO A 291 17.42 12.73 0.56
C PRO A 291 18.65 13.64 0.39
N GLU A 292 19.68 13.34 1.14
CA GLU A 292 20.98 13.99 0.97
C GLU A 292 21.50 13.76 -0.46
N SER A 293 22.05 14.82 -1.08
CA SER A 293 22.52 14.77 -2.45
C SER A 293 23.59 13.70 -2.66
N GLY A 294 23.47 12.97 -3.75
CA GLY A 294 24.42 11.92 -4.15
C GLY A 294 24.14 10.55 -3.53
N LYS A 295 23.26 10.44 -2.52
CA LYS A 295 22.91 9.15 -1.93
C LYS A 295 22.13 8.25 -2.88
N THR A 296 22.29 6.95 -2.68
CA THR A 296 21.54 5.88 -3.32
C THR A 296 20.39 5.46 -2.42
N VAL A 297 19.15 5.67 -2.86
CA VAL A 297 17.94 5.46 -2.03
C VAL A 297 16.93 4.56 -2.72
N VAL A 298 16.24 3.74 -1.90
CA VAL A 298 15.24 2.78 -2.37
C VAL A 298 13.91 3.01 -1.65
N PRO A 299 12.93 3.75 -2.22
CA PRO A 299 11.56 3.70 -1.76
C PRO A 299 10.88 2.41 -2.23
N ILE A 300 10.20 1.71 -1.30
CA ILE A 300 9.44 0.49 -1.63
C ILE A 300 8.03 0.88 -2.03
N LEU A 301 7.63 0.50 -3.25
CA LEU A 301 6.27 0.65 -3.78
C LEU A 301 5.48 -0.62 -3.47
N CYS A 302 4.88 -0.70 -2.28
CA CYS A 302 4.51 -1.95 -1.63
C CYS A 302 3.23 -2.61 -2.17
N GLY A 303 2.41 -1.94 -3.00
CA GLY A 303 1.19 -2.50 -3.59
C GLY A 303 0.53 -1.58 -4.62
N GLY A 304 -0.34 -2.16 -5.45
CA GLY A 304 -1.07 -1.48 -6.53
C GLY A 304 -2.58 -1.79 -6.58
N ASN A 305 -3.15 -2.44 -5.57
CA ASN A 305 -4.55 -2.84 -5.53
C ASN A 305 -5.48 -1.68 -5.17
N ILE A 306 -5.53 -0.68 -6.03
CA ILE A 306 -6.35 0.52 -5.87
C ILE A 306 -7.74 0.36 -6.48
N ASP A 307 -8.74 0.97 -5.84
CA ASP A 307 -10.07 1.13 -6.42
C ASP A 307 -10.05 2.15 -7.56
N MET A 308 -10.69 1.82 -8.70
CA MET A 308 -10.68 2.68 -9.89
C MET A 308 -11.39 4.02 -9.69
N TYR A 309 -12.39 4.08 -8.81
CA TYR A 309 -13.05 5.35 -8.47
C TYR A 309 -12.09 6.28 -7.71
N LEU A 310 -11.37 5.72 -6.72
CA LEU A 310 -10.34 6.46 -5.98
C LEU A 310 -9.22 6.92 -6.93
N LEU A 311 -8.78 6.06 -7.86
CA LEU A 311 -7.78 6.40 -8.86
C LEU A 311 -8.21 7.61 -9.70
N GLY A 312 -9.47 7.63 -10.18
CA GLY A 312 -10.03 8.77 -10.90
C GLY A 312 -10.03 10.08 -10.11
N GLN A 313 -10.32 10.00 -8.80
CA GLN A 313 -10.23 11.16 -7.90
C GLN A 313 -8.79 11.65 -7.74
N ILE A 314 -7.82 10.74 -7.60
CA ILE A 314 -6.40 11.07 -7.47
C ILE A 314 -5.88 11.77 -8.72
N VAL A 315 -6.23 11.27 -9.92
CA VAL A 315 -5.87 11.91 -11.18
C VAL A 315 -6.43 13.35 -11.25
N SER A 316 -7.70 13.52 -10.92
CA SER A 316 -8.35 14.84 -10.90
C SER A 316 -7.67 15.81 -9.90
N LYS A 317 -7.39 15.33 -8.67
CA LYS A 317 -6.70 16.13 -7.65
C LYS A 317 -5.24 16.45 -8.04
N GLY A 318 -4.54 15.49 -8.65
CA GLY A 318 -3.18 15.67 -9.14
C GLY A 318 -3.10 16.76 -10.21
N LEU A 319 -4.00 16.71 -11.20
CA LEU A 319 -4.11 17.74 -12.24
C LEU A 319 -4.39 19.13 -11.65
N SER A 320 -5.33 19.21 -10.72
CA SER A 320 -5.65 20.48 -10.03
C SER A 320 -4.47 21.00 -9.20
N GLY A 321 -3.79 20.13 -8.47
CA GLY A 321 -2.64 20.49 -7.63
C GLY A 321 -1.44 21.01 -8.44
N MET A 322 -1.32 20.59 -9.69
CA MET A 322 -0.30 21.07 -10.64
C MET A 322 -0.75 22.29 -11.48
N GLY A 323 -1.92 22.84 -11.20
CA GLY A 323 -2.47 23.96 -11.99
C GLY A 323 -2.88 23.60 -13.42
N ARG A 324 -2.99 22.29 -13.74
CA ARG A 324 -3.33 21.79 -15.10
C ARG A 324 -4.84 21.59 -15.29
N MET A 325 -5.60 21.67 -14.22
CA MET A 325 -7.06 21.61 -14.23
C MET A 325 -7.62 22.56 -13.18
N LEU A 326 -8.57 23.39 -13.59
CA LEU A 326 -9.36 24.23 -12.71
C LEU A 326 -10.82 23.79 -12.78
N LYS A 327 -11.42 23.50 -11.63
CA LYS A 327 -12.85 23.23 -11.51
C LYS A 327 -13.53 24.39 -10.83
N ILE A 328 -14.39 25.08 -11.56
CA ILE A 328 -15.16 26.24 -11.08
C ILE A 328 -16.62 25.83 -10.98
N SER A 329 -17.26 26.20 -9.87
CA SER A 329 -18.71 26.13 -9.71
C SER A 329 -19.24 27.56 -9.56
N VAL A 330 -20.10 27.98 -10.47
CA VAL A 330 -20.66 29.34 -10.50
C VAL A 330 -22.17 29.26 -10.37
N LEU A 331 -22.73 29.99 -9.41
CA LEU A 331 -24.17 30.18 -9.30
C LEU A 331 -24.56 31.34 -10.21
N LEU A 332 -25.26 31.01 -11.29
CA LEU A 332 -25.76 32.00 -12.24
C LEU A 332 -27.17 32.49 -11.82
N LYS A 333 -27.44 33.79 -12.05
CA LYS A 333 -28.80 34.30 -11.96
C LYS A 333 -29.63 33.73 -13.12
N ASP A 334 -30.86 33.36 -12.83
CA ASP A 334 -31.78 32.88 -13.86
C ASP A 334 -32.33 34.09 -14.71
N LYS A 335 -31.46 34.56 -15.60
CA LYS A 335 -31.76 35.62 -16.56
C LYS A 335 -31.19 35.27 -17.93
N PRO A 336 -31.86 35.66 -19.06
CA PRO A 336 -31.29 35.52 -20.39
C PRO A 336 -29.91 36.17 -20.50
N GLY A 337 -28.93 35.43 -21.05
CA GLY A 337 -27.55 35.93 -21.27
C GLY A 337 -26.57 35.67 -20.12
N ALA A 338 -26.97 35.26 -18.91
CA ALA A 338 -26.08 35.03 -17.79
C ALA A 338 -24.95 34.00 -18.10
N LEU A 339 -25.28 32.93 -18.79
CA LEU A 339 -24.27 31.94 -19.21
C LEU A 339 -23.31 32.53 -20.27
N LYS A 340 -23.79 33.36 -21.19
CA LYS A 340 -22.96 34.02 -22.19
C LYS A 340 -21.96 34.97 -21.52
N GLU A 341 -22.41 35.81 -20.59
CA GLU A 341 -21.53 36.70 -19.80
C GLU A 341 -20.37 35.89 -19.14
N LEU A 342 -20.70 34.78 -18.48
CA LEU A 342 -19.66 33.93 -17.86
C LEU A 342 -18.67 33.33 -18.88
N VAL A 343 -19.18 32.83 -20.01
CA VAL A 343 -18.34 32.22 -21.05
C VAL A 343 -17.46 33.27 -21.71
N ASP A 344 -17.96 34.49 -21.96
CA ASP A 344 -17.19 35.59 -22.53
C ASP A 344 -16.07 36.01 -21.58
N GLU A 345 -16.32 36.11 -20.26
CA GLU A 345 -15.30 36.39 -19.26
C GLU A 345 -14.23 35.27 -19.21
N ILE A 346 -14.64 34.02 -19.19
CA ILE A 346 -13.70 32.88 -19.17
C ILE A 346 -12.84 32.90 -20.46
N SER A 347 -13.44 33.15 -21.62
CA SER A 347 -12.75 33.15 -22.90
C SER A 347 -11.77 34.32 -23.07
N SER A 348 -12.01 35.43 -22.37
CA SER A 348 -11.10 36.57 -22.39
C SER A 348 -9.80 36.34 -21.59
N ILE A 349 -9.83 35.44 -20.61
CA ILE A 349 -8.73 35.15 -19.69
C ILE A 349 -7.99 33.86 -20.09
N CYS A 350 -8.70 32.87 -20.63
CA CYS A 350 -8.20 31.54 -20.94
C CYS A 350 -8.22 31.26 -22.44
N LEU A 351 -7.17 30.62 -22.95
CA LEU A 351 -7.24 29.90 -24.20
C LEU A 351 -8.33 28.81 -24.06
N LEU A 352 -9.38 28.91 -24.88
CA LEU A 352 -10.41 27.89 -24.95
C LEU A 352 -9.81 26.56 -25.40
N TYR A 353 -9.53 25.70 -24.44
CA TYR A 353 -9.32 24.31 -24.74
C TYR A 353 -10.66 23.59 -24.66
N THR A 354 -11.33 23.47 -25.78
CA THR A 354 -12.53 22.66 -25.89
C THR A 354 -12.16 21.23 -26.18
N SER A 355 -11.94 20.44 -25.13
CA SER A 355 -12.17 19.00 -25.24
C SER A 355 -13.65 18.77 -25.02
N PRO A 356 -14.43 18.32 -26.03
CA PRO A 356 -15.85 18.05 -25.84
C PRO A 356 -15.99 16.93 -24.79
N SER A 357 -16.58 17.27 -23.65
CA SER A 357 -16.96 16.26 -22.66
C SER A 357 -18.01 15.32 -23.29
N PRO A 358 -17.98 14.01 -23.06
CA PRO A 358 -19.07 13.13 -23.48
C PRO A 358 -20.46 13.57 -22.98
N ARG A 359 -20.52 14.37 -21.92
CA ARG A 359 -21.75 14.97 -21.41
C ARG A 359 -22.23 16.17 -22.26
N ASP A 360 -21.34 16.83 -22.99
CA ASP A 360 -21.71 17.97 -23.82
C ASP A 360 -22.43 17.51 -25.10
N ARG A 361 -22.14 16.33 -25.61
CA ARG A 361 -22.83 15.71 -26.75
C ARG A 361 -24.31 15.38 -26.51
N THR A 362 -24.67 15.15 -25.25
CA THR A 362 -26.06 14.81 -24.89
C THR A 362 -26.95 16.02 -24.64
N ARG A 363 -26.39 17.21 -24.44
CA ARG A 363 -27.14 18.44 -24.19
C ARG A 363 -27.29 19.37 -25.39
N SER A 364 -26.51 19.16 -26.46
CA SER A 364 -26.60 19.99 -27.68
C SER A 364 -27.63 19.50 -28.72
N ARG A 365 -28.41 18.47 -28.41
CA ARG A 365 -29.57 18.10 -29.22
C ARG A 365 -30.84 18.77 -28.67
N MET A 366 -30.96 20.09 -28.85
CA MET A 366 -32.28 20.67 -28.90
C MET A 366 -32.92 20.29 -30.26
N PRO A 367 -34.14 19.76 -30.29
CA PRO A 367 -34.84 19.58 -31.55
C PRO A 367 -35.01 20.97 -32.14
N SER A 368 -34.60 21.16 -33.39
CA SER A 368 -35.05 22.28 -34.20
C SER A 368 -36.55 22.13 -34.31
N SER A 369 -37.29 22.92 -33.55
CA SER A 369 -38.69 23.13 -33.80
C SER A 369 -38.87 23.78 -35.16
N ALA A 370 -39.56 23.08 -36.06
CA ALA A 370 -40.14 23.63 -37.26
C ALA A 370 -41.15 24.73 -36.94
#